data_18a351148ad3c793d9991a60d6436a51
#
_entry.id   18a351148ad3c793d9991a60d6436a51
#
_cell.length_a   1.000
_cell.length_b   1.000
_cell.length_c   1.000
_cell.angle_alpha   90.00
_cell.angle_beta   90.00
_cell.angle_gamma   90.00
#
_symmetry.space_group_name_H-M   'P 1'
#
loop_
_entity.id
_entity.type
_entity.pdbx_description
1 polymer ?
#
loop_
_entity_poly.entity_id
_entity_poly.type
_entity_poly.pdbx_seq_one_letter_code
_entity_poly.pdbx_strand_id
1 'polypeptide(L)'
;SPGDRHFMAFYVYMLKSVSPGKLKSYVGYTNNINNRLLKHNSNKGAKSTKGYKWIVIYKRYFKTKNEAMSYEYKLKNDKKKRQNIMKNENFNITTL
;
A
#
# COMPACT_ATOMS: atom_id res chain seq x y z
N SER A 1 6.46 -24.25 10.99
CA SER A 1 6.71 -24.40 12.41
C SER A 1 5.58 -23.80 13.23
N PRO A 2 5.27 -24.37 14.37
CA PRO A 2 4.21 -23.81 15.21
C PRO A 2 4.47 -22.35 15.61
N GLY A 3 5.71 -21.95 15.73
CA GLY A 3 6.05 -20.59 16.03
C GLY A 3 5.71 -19.61 14.94
N ASP A 4 5.65 -20.08 13.72
CA ASP A 4 5.43 -19.21 12.57
C ASP A 4 4.07 -18.56 12.58
N ARG A 5 3.07 -19.25 13.13
CA ARG A 5 1.73 -18.67 13.14
C ARG A 5 1.57 -17.53 14.13
N HIS A 6 2.57 -17.32 14.99
CA HIS A 6 2.58 -16.16 15.88
C HIS A 6 3.26 -14.97 15.21
N PHE A 7 3.91 -15.21 14.10
CA PHE A 7 4.52 -14.16 13.33
C PHE A 7 3.47 -13.53 12.46
N MET A 8 2.95 -12.43 12.95
CA MET A 8 2.03 -11.64 12.15
C MET A 8 2.82 -10.48 11.57
N ALA A 9 2.72 -10.32 10.28
CA ALA A 9 3.34 -9.19 9.61
C ALA A 9 2.22 -8.38 8.99
N PHE A 10 2.19 -7.11 9.31
CA PHE A 10 1.23 -6.18 8.71
C PHE A 10 2.00 -5.11 7.99
N TYR A 11 1.46 -4.65 6.89
CA TYR A 11 2.11 -3.63 6.07
C TYR A 11 1.13 -2.52 5.78
N VAL A 12 1.61 -1.29 5.92
CA VAL A 12 0.93 -0.16 5.31
C VAL A 12 1.59 0.04 3.97
N TYR A 13 0.78 0.22 2.94
CA TYR A 13 1.28 0.36 1.59
C TYR A 13 0.61 1.53 0.89
N MET A 14 1.29 2.02 -0.13
CA MET A 14 0.73 3.06 -0.99
C MET A 14 0.83 2.61 -2.43
N LEU A 15 -0.25 2.76 -3.16
CA LEU A 15 -0.35 2.40 -4.56
C LEU A 15 -0.40 3.66 -5.41
N LYS A 16 0.11 3.54 -6.62
CA LYS A 16 -0.02 4.57 -7.65
C LYS A 16 -0.67 3.96 -8.87
N SER A 17 -1.59 4.68 -9.49
CA SER A 17 -2.20 4.22 -10.73
C SER A 17 -1.22 4.38 -11.89
N VAL A 18 -1.24 3.39 -12.79
CA VAL A 18 -0.38 3.41 -13.99
C VAL A 18 -1.21 3.48 -15.26
N SER A 19 -2.52 3.58 -15.13
CA SER A 19 -3.40 3.73 -16.29
C SER A 19 -3.27 5.13 -16.87
N PRO A 20 -3.47 5.27 -18.18
CA PRO A 20 -3.49 6.60 -18.78
C PRO A 20 -4.59 7.46 -18.15
N GLY A 21 -4.34 8.75 -18.07
CA GLY A 21 -5.32 9.68 -17.56
C GLY A 21 -4.95 10.18 -16.19
N LYS A 22 -5.94 10.26 -15.31
CA LYS A 22 -5.76 10.87 -14.00
C LYS A 22 -4.85 10.04 -13.09
N LEU A 23 -3.83 10.70 -12.56
CA LEU A 23 -2.94 10.08 -11.58
C LEU A 23 -3.66 9.96 -10.24
N LYS A 24 -3.68 8.75 -9.67
CA LYS A 24 -4.34 8.48 -8.39
C LYS A 24 -3.40 7.72 -7.48
N SER A 25 -3.64 7.85 -6.19
CA SER A 25 -2.94 7.07 -5.17
C SER A 25 -3.95 6.42 -4.24
N TYR A 26 -3.50 5.37 -3.55
CA TYR A 26 -4.32 4.67 -2.58
C TYR A 26 -3.44 4.21 -1.43
N VAL A 27 -3.91 4.39 -0.19
CA VAL A 27 -3.22 3.94 1.01
C VAL A 27 -4.08 2.89 1.70
N GLY A 28 -3.46 1.79 2.10
CA GLY A 28 -4.16 0.74 2.81
C GLY A 28 -3.22 -0.03 3.71
N TYR A 29 -3.75 -1.02 4.42
CA TYR A 29 -2.91 -1.96 5.15
C TYR A 29 -3.36 -3.38 4.85
N THR A 30 -2.44 -4.32 5.01
CA THR A 30 -2.71 -5.72 4.71
C THR A 30 -1.67 -6.60 5.40
N ASN A 31 -1.99 -7.86 5.55
CA ASN A 31 -1.00 -8.85 5.96
C ASN A 31 -0.35 -9.56 4.77
N ASN A 32 -0.79 -9.26 3.55
CA ASN A 32 -0.22 -9.87 2.34
C ASN A 32 -0.34 -8.90 1.17
N ILE A 33 0.75 -8.20 0.89
CA ILE A 33 0.76 -7.16 -0.13
C ILE A 33 0.48 -7.73 -1.52
N ASN A 34 1.08 -8.86 -1.85
CA ASN A 34 0.91 -9.44 -3.19
C ASN A 34 -0.55 -9.80 -3.46
N ASN A 35 -1.20 -10.45 -2.51
CA ASN A 35 -2.62 -10.78 -2.66
C ASN A 35 -3.49 -9.54 -2.74
N ARG A 36 -3.17 -8.54 -1.93
CA ARG A 36 -3.96 -7.31 -1.92
C ARG A 36 -3.82 -6.55 -3.22
N LEU A 37 -2.60 -6.49 -3.76
CA LEU A 37 -2.36 -5.85 -5.05
C LEU A 37 -3.13 -6.56 -6.17
N LEU A 38 -3.13 -7.89 -6.15
CA LEU A 38 -3.91 -8.66 -7.12
C LEU A 38 -5.39 -8.31 -7.04
N LYS A 39 -5.93 -8.16 -5.84
CA LYS A 39 -7.33 -7.79 -5.66
C LYS A 39 -7.62 -6.39 -6.22
N HIS A 40 -6.75 -5.43 -5.94
CA HIS A 40 -6.92 -4.09 -6.48
C HIS A 40 -6.89 -4.10 -8.01
N ASN A 41 -5.96 -4.83 -8.59
CA ASN A 41 -5.79 -4.89 -10.04
C ASN A 41 -6.87 -5.71 -10.74
N SER A 42 -7.60 -6.55 -10.00
CA SER A 42 -8.71 -7.33 -10.56
C SER A 42 -10.07 -6.76 -10.19
N ASN A 43 -10.11 -5.52 -9.70
CA ASN A 43 -11.34 -4.82 -9.32
C ASN A 43 -12.07 -5.46 -8.14
N LYS A 44 -11.35 -6.23 -7.32
CA LYS A 44 -11.91 -6.88 -6.12
C LYS A 44 -11.37 -6.28 -4.83
N GLY A 45 -10.64 -5.18 -4.94
CA GLY A 45 -10.14 -4.45 -3.78
C GLY A 45 -11.13 -3.40 -3.32
N ALA A 46 -10.60 -2.26 -2.89
CA ALA A 46 -11.44 -1.16 -2.44
C ALA A 46 -12.23 -0.58 -3.61
N LYS A 47 -13.38 0.01 -3.27
CA LYS A 47 -14.25 0.61 -4.28
C LYS A 47 -13.52 1.68 -5.09
N SER A 48 -12.69 2.46 -4.42
CA SER A 48 -11.96 3.56 -5.07
C SER A 48 -10.85 3.08 -6.01
N THR A 49 -10.47 1.80 -5.96
CA THR A 49 -9.41 1.28 -6.82
C THR A 49 -9.94 0.60 -8.08
N LYS A 50 -11.26 0.46 -8.21
CA LYS A 50 -11.86 -0.18 -9.38
C LYS A 50 -11.61 0.64 -10.65
N GLY A 51 -11.31 -0.07 -11.73
CA GLY A 51 -11.12 0.55 -13.02
C GLY A 51 -9.72 1.07 -13.28
N TYR A 52 -8.80 0.88 -12.34
CA TYR A 52 -7.41 1.33 -12.47
C TYR A 52 -6.45 0.17 -12.32
N LYS A 53 -5.28 0.31 -12.89
CA LYS A 53 -4.16 -0.58 -12.64
C LYS A 53 -3.20 0.08 -11.67
N TRP A 54 -2.62 -0.70 -10.76
CA TRP A 54 -1.86 -0.17 -9.63
C TRP A 54 -0.51 -0.82 -9.49
N ILE A 55 0.46 -0.04 -9.01
CA ILE A 55 1.75 -0.56 -8.56
C ILE A 55 1.96 -0.10 -7.12
N VAL A 56 2.74 -0.89 -6.38
CA VAL A 56 3.13 -0.54 -5.01
C VAL A 56 4.34 0.37 -5.09
N ILE A 57 4.23 1.57 -4.51
CA ILE A 57 5.34 2.52 -4.49
C ILE A 57 5.90 2.75 -3.10
N TYR A 58 5.26 2.18 -2.07
CA TYR A 58 5.69 2.35 -0.69
C TYR A 58 5.12 1.22 0.15
N LYS A 59 5.93 0.70 1.07
CA LYS A 59 5.44 -0.25 2.07
C LYS A 59 6.24 -0.09 3.35
N ARG A 60 5.56 -0.32 4.47
CA ARG A 60 6.20 -0.29 5.77
C ARG A 60 5.64 -1.42 6.63
N TYR A 61 6.54 -2.14 7.29
CA TYR A 61 6.21 -3.27 8.14
C TYR A 61 5.81 -2.84 9.54
N PHE A 62 4.85 -3.56 10.12
CA PHE A 62 4.44 -3.42 11.52
C PHE A 62 4.21 -4.80 12.11
N LYS A 63 4.55 -4.95 13.38
CA LYS A 63 4.34 -6.21 14.09
C LYS A 63 2.87 -6.47 14.38
N THR A 64 2.09 -5.43 14.62
CA THR A 64 0.70 -5.58 15.03
C THR A 64 -0.24 -4.87 14.09
N LYS A 65 -1.46 -5.38 14.06
CA LYS A 65 -2.52 -4.77 13.27
C LYS A 65 -2.83 -3.35 13.76
N ASN A 66 -2.84 -3.15 15.07
CA ASN A 66 -3.15 -1.83 15.62
C ASN A 66 -2.13 -0.78 15.21
N GLU A 67 -0.86 -1.14 15.22
CA GLU A 67 0.18 -0.22 14.75
C GLU A 67 0.02 0.11 13.27
N ALA A 68 -0.28 -0.89 12.47
CA ALA A 68 -0.48 -0.69 11.04
C ALA A 68 -1.69 0.22 10.78
N MET A 69 -2.79 -0.04 11.47
CA MET A 69 -4.00 0.77 11.32
C MET A 69 -3.76 2.23 11.72
N SER A 70 -3.04 2.43 12.82
CA SER A 70 -2.71 3.76 13.29
C SER A 70 -1.87 4.53 12.27
N TYR A 71 -0.85 3.85 11.73
CA TYR A 71 0.00 4.48 10.74
C TYR A 71 -0.74 4.74 9.42
N GLU A 72 -1.58 3.82 9.01
CA GLU A 72 -2.39 3.99 7.81
C GLU A 72 -3.25 5.25 7.93
N TYR A 73 -3.89 5.43 9.08
CA TYR A 73 -4.71 6.60 9.33
C TYR A 73 -3.88 7.88 9.21
N LYS A 74 -2.72 7.89 9.83
CA LYS A 74 -1.83 9.05 9.77
C LYS A 74 -1.39 9.37 8.34
N LEU A 75 -1.03 8.33 7.60
CA LEU A 75 -0.58 8.51 6.22
C LEU A 75 -1.71 9.03 5.33
N LYS A 76 -2.92 8.52 5.53
CA LYS A 76 -4.09 9.00 4.78
C LYS A 76 -4.35 10.49 5.01
N ASN A 77 -4.00 10.98 6.18
CA ASN A 77 -4.23 12.39 6.55
C ASN A 77 -2.99 13.26 6.37
N ASP A 78 -1.91 12.72 5.84
CA ASP A 78 -0.67 13.46 5.64
C ASP A 78 -0.42 13.64 4.14
N LYS A 79 -1.06 14.64 3.57
CA LYS A 79 -0.97 14.90 2.14
C LYS A 79 0.46 15.17 1.68
N LYS A 80 1.20 15.92 2.49
CA LYS A 80 2.58 16.27 2.13
C LYS A 80 3.46 15.03 2.05
N LYS A 81 3.32 14.13 3.02
CA LYS A 81 4.10 12.89 3.01
C LYS A 81 3.74 12.02 1.81
N ARG A 82 2.44 11.90 1.50
CA ARG A 82 2.02 11.14 0.33
C ARG A 82 2.58 11.72 -0.96
N GLN A 83 2.58 13.05 -1.08
CA GLN A 83 3.16 13.71 -2.24
C GLN A 83 4.65 13.44 -2.35
N ASN A 84 5.37 13.44 -1.24
CA ASN A 84 6.78 13.12 -1.22
C ASN A 84 7.05 11.69 -1.68
N ILE A 85 6.23 10.75 -1.20
CA ILE A 85 6.34 9.35 -1.64
C ILE A 85 6.12 9.24 -3.14
N MET A 86 5.12 9.93 -3.66
CA MET A 86 4.83 9.93 -5.09
C MET A 86 5.99 10.47 -5.91
N LYS A 87 6.64 11.51 -5.43
CA LYS A 87 7.79 12.11 -6.10
C LYS A 87 9.00 11.19 -6.12
N ASN A 88 9.17 10.39 -5.07
CA ASN A 88 10.36 9.57 -4.88
C ASN A 88 10.14 8.11 -5.25
N GLU A 89 9.04 7.80 -5.93
CA GLU A 89 8.72 6.42 -6.25
C GLU A 89 9.80 5.73 -7.06
N ASN A 90 10.42 6.45 -8.01
CA ASN A 90 11.46 5.86 -8.85
C ASN A 90 12.67 5.47 -8.02
N PHE A 91 13.00 6.29 -7.05
CA PHE A 91 14.08 5.99 -6.12
C PHE A 91 13.77 4.71 -5.32
N ASN A 92 12.55 4.63 -4.79
CA ASN A 92 12.13 3.46 -4.02
C ASN A 92 12.17 2.19 -4.86
N ILE A 93 11.73 2.26 -6.09
CA ILE A 93 11.78 1.12 -7.01
C ILE A 93 13.22 0.72 -7.28
N THR A 94 14.10 1.69 -7.47
CA THR A 94 15.50 1.45 -7.77
C THR A 94 16.22 0.76 -6.61
N THR A 95 15.85 1.10 -5.38
CA THR A 95 16.51 0.55 -4.21
C THR A 95 15.98 -0.82 -3.81
N LEU A 96 14.89 -1.23 -4.39
CA LEU A 96 14.34 -2.55 -4.14
C LEU A 96 15.06 -3.60 -4.96
#